data_31525b71f4219f04ac3a07ca534a74ee
#
_entry.id   31525b71f4219f04ac3a07ca534a74ee
#
_cell.length_a   1.000
_cell.length_b   1.000
_cell.length_c   1.000
_cell.angle_alpha   90.00
_cell.angle_beta   90.00
_cell.angle_gamma   90.00
#
_symmetry.space_group_name_H-M   'P 1'
#
loop_
_entity.id
_entity.type
_entity.pdbx_description
1 polymer ?
#
loop_
_entity_poly.entity_id
_entity_poly.type
_entity_poly.pdbx_seq_one_letter_code
_entity_poly.pdbx_strand_id
1 'polypeptide(L)'
;ENTENFVQGRKANNALLFGDSGTGKSTSIKAIVNQYYDQGLRMIEIYKHQFKDLSNVIASIKNRNYKFIIYMDDLSFEEFEIEYKFLKAVIEGGVETKPDNILIYATSNRRHLIKETWNDRNDMETTNGLHRSDTIEEKMSLVNRFGCQICYSKPSNKEYYDIVIGL
;
A
#
# COMPACT_ATOMS: atom_id res chain seq x y z
N GLU A 1 -6.41 -14.94 -0.03
CA GLU A 1 -7.57 -14.70 0.84
C GLU A 1 -8.10 -13.25 0.74
N ASN A 2 -7.32 -12.17 1.03
CA ASN A 2 -7.82 -10.79 0.97
C ASN A 2 -8.38 -10.42 -0.41
N THR A 3 -7.63 -10.70 -1.49
CA THR A 3 -8.07 -10.43 -2.87
C THR A 3 -9.22 -11.35 -3.29
N GLU A 4 -9.21 -12.58 -2.87
CA GLU A 4 -10.28 -13.54 -3.12
C GLU A 4 -11.61 -13.06 -2.48
N ASN A 5 -11.55 -12.62 -1.22
CA ASN A 5 -12.70 -12.02 -0.55
C ASN A 5 -13.25 -10.82 -1.35
N PHE A 6 -12.36 -9.95 -1.82
CA PHE A 6 -12.74 -8.81 -2.62
C PHE A 6 -13.46 -9.19 -3.92
N VAL A 7 -12.89 -10.13 -4.68
CA VAL A 7 -13.48 -10.59 -5.95
C VAL A 7 -14.85 -11.21 -5.71
N GLN A 8 -15.01 -11.95 -4.61
CA GLN A 8 -16.30 -12.58 -4.21
C GLN A 8 -17.29 -11.60 -3.56
N GLY A 9 -16.99 -10.30 -3.50
CA GLY A 9 -17.86 -9.29 -2.91
C GLY A 9 -17.90 -9.29 -1.38
N ARG A 10 -16.96 -9.97 -0.72
CA ARG A 10 -16.80 -9.96 0.74
C ARG A 10 -15.90 -8.79 1.18
N LYS A 11 -15.91 -8.51 2.49
CA LYS A 11 -15.03 -7.47 3.07
C LYS A 11 -13.56 -7.79 2.81
N ALA A 12 -12.85 -6.80 2.32
CA ALA A 12 -11.41 -6.83 2.07
C ALA A 12 -10.77 -5.48 2.39
N ASN A 13 -9.48 -5.49 2.64
CA ASN A 13 -8.72 -4.31 3.06
C ASN A 13 -7.78 -3.82 1.97
N ASN A 14 -7.46 -2.53 1.99
CA ASN A 14 -6.31 -2.01 1.28
C ASN A 14 -5.05 -2.72 1.77
N ALA A 15 -4.09 -3.00 0.88
CA ALA A 15 -2.90 -3.77 1.21
C ALA A 15 -1.61 -2.99 0.96
N LEU A 16 -0.69 -3.09 1.90
CA LEU A 16 0.66 -2.56 1.81
C LEU A 16 1.67 -3.71 1.91
N LEU A 17 2.44 -3.93 0.85
CA LEU A 17 3.55 -4.86 0.80
C LEU A 17 4.85 -4.06 0.98
N PHE A 18 5.56 -4.28 2.08
CA PHE A 18 6.76 -3.49 2.40
C PHE A 18 7.96 -4.40 2.73
N GLY A 19 9.16 -3.84 2.66
CA GLY A 19 10.38 -4.55 3.01
C GLY A 19 11.46 -4.47 1.94
N ASP A 20 12.37 -5.45 1.91
CA ASP A 20 13.57 -5.41 1.10
C ASP A 20 13.28 -5.30 -0.41
N SER A 21 14.15 -4.56 -1.11
CA SER A 21 14.08 -4.47 -2.57
C SER A 21 14.38 -5.82 -3.22
N GLY A 22 13.73 -6.12 -4.33
CA GLY A 22 13.95 -7.35 -5.10
C GLY A 22 13.35 -8.62 -4.49
N THR A 23 12.46 -8.51 -3.52
CA THR A 23 11.82 -9.66 -2.85
C THR A 23 10.49 -10.11 -3.48
N GLY A 24 10.10 -9.53 -4.61
CA GLY A 24 8.91 -9.97 -5.36
C GLY A 24 7.61 -9.28 -4.98
N LYS A 25 7.62 -8.17 -4.25
CA LYS A 25 6.40 -7.43 -3.85
C LYS A 25 5.49 -7.09 -5.04
N SER A 26 6.04 -6.36 -6.01
CA SER A 26 5.30 -5.93 -7.22
C SER A 26 4.88 -7.12 -8.08
N THR A 27 5.73 -8.12 -8.18
CA THR A 27 5.44 -9.38 -8.90
C THR A 27 4.27 -10.12 -8.27
N SER A 28 4.20 -10.17 -6.93
CA SER A 28 3.10 -10.82 -6.21
C SER A 28 1.75 -10.14 -6.51
N ILE A 29 1.71 -8.81 -6.53
CA ILE A 29 0.48 -8.07 -6.86
C ILE A 29 0.05 -8.36 -8.31
N LYS A 30 0.98 -8.31 -9.26
CA LYS A 30 0.69 -8.59 -10.67
C LYS A 30 0.22 -10.04 -10.88
N ALA A 31 0.83 -11.00 -10.19
CA ALA A 31 0.43 -12.41 -10.24
C ALA A 31 -1.00 -12.61 -9.70
N ILE A 32 -1.35 -11.97 -8.58
CA ILE A 32 -2.70 -12.02 -8.01
C ILE A 32 -3.73 -11.44 -8.98
N VAL A 33 -3.44 -10.31 -9.62
CA VAL A 33 -4.36 -9.71 -10.59
C VAL A 33 -4.59 -10.65 -11.78
N ASN A 34 -3.53 -11.27 -12.29
CA ASN A 34 -3.65 -12.26 -13.37
C ASN A 34 -4.47 -13.47 -12.97
N GLN A 35 -4.30 -13.96 -11.74
CA GLN A 35 -5.05 -15.11 -11.20
C GLN A 35 -6.57 -14.88 -11.18
N TYR A 36 -7.00 -13.67 -10.89
CA TYR A 36 -8.43 -13.34 -10.77
C TYR A 36 -8.98 -12.55 -11.96
N TYR A 37 -8.20 -12.42 -13.04
CA TYR A 37 -8.60 -11.65 -14.23
C TYR A 37 -9.91 -12.14 -14.84
N ASP A 38 -10.08 -13.45 -14.99
CA ASP A 38 -11.29 -14.08 -15.55
C ASP A 38 -12.49 -13.93 -14.61
N GLN A 39 -12.27 -13.66 -13.34
CA GLN A 39 -13.30 -13.36 -12.35
C GLN A 39 -13.63 -11.86 -12.25
N GLY A 40 -13.18 -11.06 -13.20
CA GLY A 40 -13.50 -9.64 -13.30
C GLY A 40 -12.58 -8.70 -12.54
N LEU A 41 -11.42 -9.16 -12.04
CA LEU A 41 -10.43 -8.28 -11.43
C LEU A 41 -9.63 -7.52 -12.50
N ARG A 42 -9.42 -6.23 -12.26
CA ARG A 42 -8.61 -5.34 -13.11
C ARG A 42 -7.64 -4.55 -12.26
N MET A 43 -6.55 -4.09 -12.85
CA MET A 43 -5.56 -3.25 -12.17
C MET A 43 -5.38 -1.94 -12.92
N ILE A 44 -5.26 -0.86 -12.16
CA ILE A 44 -4.87 0.46 -12.65
C ILE A 44 -3.63 0.86 -11.86
N GLU A 45 -2.52 1.01 -12.55
CA GLU A 45 -1.27 1.50 -11.96
C GLU A 45 -1.28 3.02 -11.95
N ILE A 46 -1.01 3.62 -10.80
CA ILE A 46 -0.97 5.08 -10.60
C ILE A 46 0.37 5.44 -9.98
N TYR A 47 1.07 6.34 -10.64
CA TYR A 47 2.34 6.89 -10.16
C TYR A 47 2.12 8.11 -9.27
N LYS A 48 3.09 8.41 -8.41
CA LYS A 48 3.03 9.50 -7.42
C LYS A 48 2.53 10.83 -8.01
N HIS A 49 3.09 11.27 -9.13
CA HIS A 49 2.69 12.52 -9.79
C HIS A 49 1.24 12.54 -10.29
N GLN A 50 0.57 11.39 -10.33
CA GLN A 50 -0.83 11.24 -10.75
C GLN A 50 -1.82 11.17 -9.57
N PHE A 51 -1.36 11.24 -8.32
CA PHE A 51 -2.24 11.14 -7.15
C PHE A 51 -3.31 12.23 -7.12
N LYS A 52 -3.03 13.41 -7.67
CA LYS A 52 -4.01 14.48 -7.85
C LYS A 52 -5.24 14.06 -8.69
N ASP A 53 -5.06 13.09 -9.58
CA ASP A 53 -6.10 12.60 -10.48
C ASP A 53 -6.85 11.38 -9.91
N LEU A 54 -6.46 10.91 -8.73
CA LEU A 54 -6.98 9.68 -8.11
C LEU A 54 -8.52 9.71 -7.95
N SER A 55 -9.08 10.84 -7.53
CA SER A 55 -10.54 11.00 -7.40
C SER A 55 -11.25 10.88 -8.76
N ASN A 56 -10.66 11.42 -9.82
CA ASN A 56 -11.21 11.31 -11.18
C ASN A 56 -11.16 9.87 -11.69
N VAL A 57 -10.05 9.16 -11.42
CA VAL A 57 -9.92 7.74 -11.75
C VAL A 57 -11.00 6.94 -11.05
N ILE A 58 -11.17 7.12 -9.74
CA ILE A 58 -12.21 6.45 -8.96
C ILE A 58 -13.59 6.74 -9.51
N ALA A 59 -13.91 8.00 -9.79
CA ALA A 59 -15.21 8.39 -10.36
C ALA A 59 -15.49 7.70 -11.71
N SER A 60 -14.46 7.48 -12.52
CA SER A 60 -14.59 6.84 -13.84
C SER A 60 -14.84 5.33 -13.79
N ILE A 61 -14.48 4.65 -12.68
CA ILE A 61 -14.55 3.19 -12.56
C ILE A 61 -15.56 2.70 -11.52
N LYS A 62 -16.01 3.56 -10.60
CA LYS A 62 -16.88 3.17 -9.48
C LYS A 62 -18.20 2.50 -9.88
N ASN A 63 -18.71 2.81 -11.07
CA ASN A 63 -19.97 2.26 -11.58
C ASN A 63 -19.76 1.12 -12.61
N ARG A 64 -18.52 0.70 -12.84
CA ARG A 64 -18.24 -0.39 -13.77
C ARG A 64 -18.46 -1.74 -13.08
N ASN A 65 -18.94 -2.72 -13.84
CA ASN A 65 -19.18 -4.08 -13.35
C ASN A 65 -17.87 -4.91 -13.31
N TYR A 66 -16.81 -4.34 -12.71
CA TYR A 66 -15.51 -4.97 -12.48
C TYR A 66 -15.04 -4.62 -11.07
N LYS A 67 -14.14 -5.45 -10.53
CA LYS A 67 -13.35 -5.14 -9.33
C LYS A 67 -12.02 -4.54 -9.74
N PHE A 68 -11.60 -3.48 -9.09
CA PHE A 68 -10.38 -2.76 -9.43
C PHE A 68 -9.40 -2.74 -8.26
N ILE A 69 -8.14 -3.05 -8.55
CA ILE A 69 -7.02 -2.73 -7.68
C ILE A 69 -6.32 -1.50 -8.26
N ILE A 70 -6.32 -0.41 -7.50
CA ILE A 70 -5.47 0.74 -7.77
C ILE A 70 -4.10 0.42 -7.17
N TYR A 71 -3.11 0.26 -8.02
CA TYR A 71 -1.76 -0.15 -7.64
C TYR A 71 -0.81 1.04 -7.63
N MET A 72 -0.05 1.18 -6.55
CA MET A 72 0.95 2.21 -6.32
C MET A 72 2.28 1.54 -6.02
N ASP A 73 3.24 1.65 -6.96
CA ASP A 73 4.57 1.06 -6.79
C ASP A 73 5.50 2.03 -6.08
N ASP A 74 6.34 1.47 -5.21
CA ASP A 74 7.40 2.16 -4.47
C ASP A 74 6.92 3.42 -3.72
N LEU A 75 5.86 3.27 -2.93
CA LEU A 75 5.33 4.34 -2.10
C LEU A 75 6.35 4.71 -1.02
N SER A 76 6.86 5.94 -1.08
CA SER A 76 7.78 6.50 -0.08
C SER A 76 7.03 7.46 0.83
N PHE A 77 7.08 7.22 2.13
CA PHE A 77 6.42 8.07 3.13
C PHE A 77 7.35 9.13 3.74
N GLU A 78 8.54 9.36 3.14
CA GLU A 78 9.54 10.28 3.72
C GLU A 78 9.25 11.74 3.52
N GLU A 79 8.63 12.08 2.43
CA GLU A 79 8.38 13.47 2.08
C GLU A 79 6.90 13.78 2.18
N PHE A 80 6.57 14.85 2.93
CA PHE A 80 5.23 15.43 3.00
C PHE A 80 5.00 16.23 1.71
N GLU A 81 4.74 15.51 0.65
CA GLU A 81 4.31 16.11 -0.59
C GLU A 81 2.78 16.24 -0.59
N ILE A 82 2.29 17.24 -1.28
CA ILE A 82 0.85 17.50 -1.44
C ILE A 82 0.11 16.28 -2.02
N GLU A 83 0.83 15.44 -2.78
CA GLU A 83 0.32 14.22 -3.38
C GLU A 83 -0.21 13.22 -2.35
N TYR A 84 0.43 13.13 -1.17
CA TYR A 84 -0.05 12.24 -0.10
C TYR A 84 -1.36 12.70 0.52
N LYS A 85 -1.69 13.99 0.47
CA LYS A 85 -2.98 14.50 0.93
C LYS A 85 -4.13 13.95 0.09
N PHE A 86 -3.92 13.81 -1.22
CA PHE A 86 -4.90 13.19 -2.11
C PHE A 86 -5.09 11.70 -1.79
N LEU A 87 -4.00 10.97 -1.59
CA LEU A 87 -4.05 9.57 -1.22
C LEU A 87 -4.75 9.38 0.13
N LYS A 88 -4.40 10.18 1.13
CA LYS A 88 -5.02 10.16 2.47
C LYS A 88 -6.52 10.41 2.38
N ALA A 89 -6.96 11.42 1.65
CA ALA A 89 -8.37 11.74 1.47
C ALA A 89 -9.18 10.58 0.88
N VAL A 90 -8.59 9.84 -0.07
CA VAL A 90 -9.23 8.68 -0.69
C VAL A 90 -9.25 7.47 0.25
N ILE A 91 -8.15 7.19 0.95
CA ILE A 91 -8.04 6.04 1.85
C ILE A 91 -8.91 6.23 3.10
N GLU A 92 -8.98 7.44 3.64
CA GLU A 92 -9.77 7.75 4.83
C GLU A 92 -11.27 7.88 4.54
N GLY A 93 -11.66 7.88 3.28
CA GLY A 93 -13.05 8.04 2.88
C GLY A 93 -13.55 9.45 3.16
N GLY A 94 -12.90 10.48 2.60
CA GLY A 94 -13.28 11.87 2.74
C GLY A 94 -14.76 12.16 2.52
N VAL A 95 -15.13 13.09 1.66
CA VAL A 95 -16.54 13.45 1.38
C VAL A 95 -17.32 12.31 0.71
N GLU A 96 -16.64 11.40 0.00
CA GLU A 96 -17.22 10.19 -0.59
C GLU A 96 -16.63 8.94 0.04
N THR A 97 -17.49 8.01 0.45
CA THR A 97 -17.06 6.67 0.90
C THR A 97 -16.40 5.93 -0.27
N LYS A 98 -15.29 5.24 0.02
CA LYS A 98 -14.61 4.42 -0.99
C LYS A 98 -15.59 3.41 -1.61
N PRO A 99 -15.70 3.34 -2.94
CA PRO A 99 -16.57 2.38 -3.61
C PRO A 99 -16.20 0.92 -3.27
N ASP A 100 -17.18 0.05 -3.13
CA ASP A 100 -17.00 -1.36 -2.78
C ASP A 100 -16.28 -2.18 -3.87
N ASN A 101 -16.17 -1.65 -5.07
CA ASN A 101 -15.48 -2.30 -6.19
C ASN A 101 -14.03 -1.86 -6.36
N ILE A 102 -13.43 -1.13 -5.38
CA ILE A 102 -12.07 -0.60 -5.46
C ILE A 102 -11.29 -0.95 -4.19
N LEU A 103 -10.07 -1.50 -4.36
CA LEU A 103 -9.04 -1.59 -3.32
C LEU A 103 -7.77 -0.87 -3.77
N ILE A 104 -7.01 -0.38 -2.79
CA ILE A 104 -5.69 0.21 -3.02
C ILE A 104 -4.63 -0.78 -2.54
N TYR A 105 -3.73 -1.15 -3.44
CA TYR A 105 -2.55 -1.96 -3.14
C TYR A 105 -1.31 -1.13 -3.39
N ALA A 106 -0.41 -1.11 -2.43
CA ALA A 106 0.85 -0.36 -2.52
C ALA A 106 2.05 -1.24 -2.19
N THR A 107 3.19 -0.93 -2.78
CA THR A 107 4.48 -1.47 -2.36
C THR A 107 5.34 -0.38 -1.76
N SER A 108 6.27 -0.76 -0.88
CA SER A 108 7.31 0.13 -0.35
C SER A 108 8.59 -0.65 -0.12
N ASN A 109 9.73 -0.07 -0.52
CA ASN A 109 11.05 -0.70 -0.35
C ASN A 109 11.65 -0.47 1.05
N ARG A 110 10.91 0.13 1.97
CA ARG A 110 11.41 0.40 3.31
C ARG A 110 11.00 -0.68 4.29
N ARG A 111 12.02 -1.34 4.82
CA ARG A 111 11.89 -2.38 5.85
C ARG A 111 11.35 -1.84 7.17
N HIS A 112 11.54 -0.55 7.41
CA HIS A 112 11.36 0.09 8.72
C HIS A 112 10.28 1.19 8.74
N LEU A 113 9.36 1.20 7.79
CA LEU A 113 8.23 2.15 7.80
C LEU A 113 7.57 2.29 9.18
N ILE A 114 7.52 1.19 9.93
CA ILE A 114 6.95 1.14 11.28
C ILE A 114 8.05 1.33 12.36
N LYS A 115 9.25 0.77 12.17
CA LYS A 115 10.33 0.83 13.19
C LYS A 115 11.05 2.16 13.25
N GLU A 116 11.24 2.85 12.13
CA GLU A 116 11.85 4.19 12.11
C GLU A 116 10.97 5.20 12.84
N THR A 117 9.66 5.08 12.73
CA THR A 117 8.73 5.93 13.50
C THR A 117 8.77 5.67 15.00
N TRP A 118 9.12 4.47 15.47
CA TRP A 118 9.30 4.18 16.90
C TRP A 118 10.66 4.63 17.42
N ASN A 119 11.74 4.51 16.63
CA ASN A 119 13.08 5.00 17.00
C ASN A 119 13.15 6.52 16.99
N ASP A 120 12.50 7.19 16.05
CA ASP A 120 12.41 8.66 15.99
C ASP A 120 11.69 9.26 17.24
N ARG A 121 10.88 8.46 17.94
CA ARG A 121 10.29 8.85 19.22
C ARG A 121 11.31 8.88 20.38
N ASN A 122 12.34 8.07 20.34
CA ASN A 122 13.35 7.99 21.41
C ASN A 122 14.49 8.99 21.23
N ASP A 123 14.71 9.55 20.03
CA ASP A 123 15.72 10.57 19.76
C ASP A 123 15.20 12.01 19.95
N MET A 124 14.09 12.21 20.64
CA MET A 124 13.39 13.48 20.85
C MET A 124 13.99 14.38 21.93
N GLU A 125 15.24 14.21 22.29
CA GLU A 125 15.93 15.17 23.18
C GLU A 125 16.87 16.08 22.38
N THR A 126 16.40 16.92 21.46
CA THR A 126 17.00 18.25 21.21
C THR A 126 16.32 19.00 20.05
N THR A 127 15.74 20.15 20.40
CA THR A 127 15.52 21.35 19.55
C THR A 127 14.92 21.15 18.15
N ASN A 128 13.63 20.96 18.04
CA ASN A 128 12.64 21.26 16.99
C ASN A 128 11.44 20.29 16.99
N GLY A 129 11.04 19.87 18.18
CA GLY A 129 10.18 18.69 18.42
C GLY A 129 8.73 18.77 17.88
N LEU A 130 8.15 19.95 17.75
CA LEU A 130 6.70 20.06 17.44
C LEU A 130 6.35 19.70 15.99
N HIS A 131 7.11 20.17 15.01
CA HIS A 131 6.80 19.89 13.61
C HIS A 131 7.15 18.46 13.16
N ARG A 132 8.11 17.80 13.81
CA ARG A 132 8.51 16.42 13.51
C ARG A 132 7.52 15.40 14.05
N SER A 133 6.95 15.67 15.20
CA SER A 133 5.92 14.84 15.86
C SER A 133 4.66 14.72 15.00
N ASP A 134 4.13 15.85 14.54
CA ASP A 134 2.93 15.89 13.71
C ASP A 134 3.13 15.11 12.38
N THR A 135 4.32 15.23 11.81
CA THR A 135 4.74 14.54 10.57
C THR A 135 4.75 13.02 10.73
N ILE A 136 5.26 12.52 11.85
CA ILE A 136 5.33 11.09 12.15
C ILE A 136 3.93 10.53 12.40
N GLU A 137 3.08 11.24 13.12
CA GLU A 137 1.71 10.82 13.38
C GLU A 137 0.87 10.74 12.11
N GLU A 138 1.04 11.69 11.18
CA GLU A 138 0.35 11.65 9.89
C GLU A 138 0.81 10.47 9.01
N LYS A 139 2.11 10.16 8.99
CA LYS A 139 2.66 8.98 8.29
C LYS A 139 2.08 7.68 8.86
N MET A 140 2.08 7.56 10.19
CA MET A 140 1.53 6.38 10.86
C MET A 140 0.03 6.24 10.61
N SER A 141 -0.70 7.35 10.61
CA SER A 141 -2.12 7.37 10.28
C SER A 141 -2.36 6.78 8.90
N LEU A 142 -1.59 7.17 7.89
CA LEU A 142 -1.74 6.65 6.54
C LEU A 142 -1.39 5.16 6.43
N VAL A 143 -0.28 4.73 7.03
CA VAL A 143 0.14 3.31 7.06
C VAL A 143 -0.90 2.44 7.75
N ASN A 144 -1.46 2.90 8.87
CA ASN A 144 -2.46 2.17 9.63
C ASN A 144 -3.81 2.02 8.89
N ARG A 145 -4.04 2.79 7.82
CA ARG A 145 -5.23 2.66 6.96
C ARG A 145 -5.12 1.50 5.95
N PHE A 146 -3.92 0.92 5.81
CA PHE A 146 -3.76 -0.34 5.10
C PHE A 146 -4.03 -1.49 6.08
N GLY A 147 -5.25 -2.01 6.08
CA GLY A 147 -5.67 -3.08 7.00
C GLY A 147 -4.99 -4.43 6.73
N CYS A 148 -4.35 -4.60 5.57
CA CYS A 148 -3.52 -5.75 5.24
C CYS A 148 -2.08 -5.28 5.01
N GLN A 149 -1.16 -5.66 5.91
CA GLN A 149 0.25 -5.30 5.83
C GLN A 149 1.10 -6.56 5.77
N ILE A 150 1.95 -6.66 4.74
CA ILE A 150 2.78 -7.84 4.49
C ILE A 150 4.24 -7.42 4.37
N CYS A 151 5.08 -7.97 5.26
CA CYS A 151 6.52 -7.74 5.25
C CYS A 151 7.22 -8.76 4.34
N TYR A 152 8.00 -8.26 3.39
CA TYR A 152 8.85 -9.03 2.49
C TYR A 152 10.32 -8.85 2.92
N SER A 153 10.89 -9.87 3.57
CA SER A 153 12.31 -9.89 3.93
C SER A 153 13.10 -10.76 2.95
N LYS A 154 14.36 -10.40 2.73
CA LYS A 154 15.30 -11.32 2.06
C LYS A 154 15.42 -12.58 2.91
N PRO A 155 15.46 -13.77 2.27
CA PRO A 155 15.69 -15.00 2.99
C PRO A 155 17.09 -14.97 3.64
N SER A 156 17.22 -15.59 4.80
CA SER A 156 18.52 -15.90 5.38
C SER A 156 19.28 -16.86 4.46
N ASN A 157 20.59 -16.96 4.64
CA ASN A 157 21.38 -17.91 3.84
C ASN A 157 20.84 -19.34 3.93
N LYS A 158 20.38 -19.76 5.10
CA LYS A 158 19.81 -21.08 5.31
C LYS A 158 18.51 -21.26 4.51
N GLU A 159 17.56 -20.33 4.64
CA GLU A 159 16.31 -20.35 3.89
C GLU A 159 16.55 -20.29 2.38
N TYR A 160 17.55 -19.52 1.94
CA TYR A 160 17.94 -19.47 0.52
C TYR A 160 18.40 -20.84 0.01
N TYR A 161 19.27 -21.53 0.78
CA TYR A 161 19.70 -22.87 0.42
C TYR A 161 18.54 -23.87 0.42
N ASP A 162 17.64 -23.79 1.40
CA ASP A 162 16.47 -24.66 1.48
C ASP A 162 15.54 -24.48 0.27
N ILE A 163 15.37 -23.24 -0.21
CA ILE A 163 14.61 -22.94 -1.42
C ILE A 163 15.29 -23.53 -2.67
N VAL A 164 16.62 -23.37 -2.79
CA VAL A 164 17.37 -23.85 -3.96
C VAL A 164 17.41 -25.38 -4.02
N ILE A 165 17.53 -26.06 -2.86
CA ILE A 165 17.54 -27.53 -2.78
C ILE A 165 16.15 -28.13 -2.97
N GLY A 166 15.11 -27.39 -2.58
CA GLY A 166 13.71 -27.80 -2.72
C GLY A 166 13.13 -27.64 -4.13
N LEU A 167 13.88 -27.02 -5.02
CA LEU A 167 13.55 -26.91 -6.45
C LEU A 167 14.12 -28.10 -7.23
#